data_e2dfd98557dc2cac27d0724e0a16a522
#
_entry.id   e2dfd98557dc2cac27d0724e0a16a522
#
_cell.length_a   1.000
_cell.length_b   1.000
_cell.length_c   1.000
_cell.angle_alpha   90.00
_cell.angle_beta   90.00
_cell.angle_gamma   90.00
#
_symmetry.space_group_name_H-M   'P 1'
#
loop_
_entity.id
_entity.type
_entity.pdbx_description
1 polymer ?
#
loop_
_entity_poly.entity_id
_entity_poly.type
_entity_poly.pdbx_seq_one_letter_code
_entity_poly.pdbx_strand_id
1 'polypeptide(L)'
;MSSIEKNDLFMITCNNVLPSYGEFKKIIDYEIEYHLYQTVPKYQSYPFMHEKYYHNELLTTLINFTLDTLRKNNKSDLFLKLCWFNVCKQDSEFQWHTHPTSNVSAIYFMDGCEDNGTILDYNGTIFQILPKENSLFIFNSTISHTIPTWKNKNRYSIALEFLPNKTINN
;
A
#
# COMPACT_ATOMS: atom_id res chain seq x y z
N MET A 1 -20.94 18.85 23.57
CA MET A 1 -21.26 17.63 22.80
C MET A 1 -20.38 17.65 21.56
N SER A 2 -19.24 16.96 21.59
CA SER A 2 -18.35 16.85 20.43
C SER A 2 -18.98 15.84 19.46
N SER A 3 -19.38 16.26 18.28
CA SER A 3 -19.76 15.39 17.19
C SER A 3 -18.55 14.53 16.83
N ILE A 4 -18.60 13.26 17.18
CA ILE A 4 -17.71 12.25 16.58
C ILE A 4 -18.15 12.19 15.12
N GLU A 5 -17.38 12.81 14.22
CA GLU A 5 -17.52 12.56 12.79
C GLU A 5 -17.37 11.05 12.61
N LYS A 6 -18.44 10.39 12.17
CA LYS A 6 -18.36 9.02 11.68
C LYS A 6 -17.31 9.03 10.59
N ASN A 7 -16.17 8.41 10.83
CA ASN A 7 -15.18 8.15 9.76
C ASN A 7 -15.91 7.29 8.73
N ASP A 8 -16.35 7.93 7.65
CA ASP A 8 -17.00 7.23 6.57
C ASP A 8 -16.01 6.21 6.00
N LEU A 9 -16.48 5.00 5.79
CA LEU A 9 -15.69 3.94 5.18
C LEU A 9 -15.26 4.41 3.79
N PHE A 10 -13.94 4.54 3.59
CA PHE A 10 -13.35 4.93 2.32
C PHE A 10 -12.50 3.79 1.80
N MET A 11 -12.90 3.20 0.67
CA MET A 11 -12.16 2.15 -0.03
C MET A 11 -12.34 2.31 -1.54
N ILE A 12 -11.24 2.23 -2.28
CA ILE A 12 -11.21 2.32 -3.75
C ILE A 12 -10.29 1.23 -4.29
N THR A 13 -10.71 0.60 -5.39
CA THR A 13 -9.85 -0.29 -6.17
C THR A 13 -9.72 0.24 -7.60
N CYS A 14 -8.48 0.37 -8.09
CA CYS A 14 -8.15 0.71 -9.46
C CYS A 14 -7.41 -0.45 -10.13
N ASN A 15 -7.70 -0.73 -11.39
CA ASN A 15 -7.02 -1.76 -12.18
C ASN A 15 -6.22 -1.11 -13.33
N ASN A 16 -5.22 -1.81 -13.85
CA ASN A 16 -4.37 -1.35 -14.96
C ASN A 16 -3.71 0.01 -14.67
N VAL A 17 -3.11 0.12 -13.49
CA VAL A 17 -2.60 1.38 -12.95
C VAL A 17 -1.36 1.88 -13.69
N LEU A 18 -0.46 0.95 -14.04
CA LEU A 18 0.79 1.26 -14.73
C LEU A 18 0.88 0.58 -16.09
N PRO A 19 1.48 1.21 -17.10
CA PRO A 19 1.68 0.61 -18.43
C PRO A 19 2.67 -0.57 -18.41
N SER A 20 3.61 -0.55 -17.47
CA SER A 20 4.58 -1.62 -17.22
C SER A 20 5.00 -1.57 -15.76
N TYR A 21 5.17 -2.72 -15.12
CA TYR A 21 5.55 -2.80 -13.70
C TYR A 21 6.64 -3.86 -13.44
N GLY A 22 7.04 -4.61 -14.45
CA GLY A 22 8.08 -5.65 -14.31
C GLY A 22 9.42 -5.12 -13.81
N GLU A 23 9.72 -3.84 -14.06
CA GLU A 23 10.94 -3.19 -13.56
C GLU A 23 10.92 -3.01 -12.04
N PHE A 24 9.75 -2.83 -11.43
CA PHE A 24 9.66 -2.76 -9.96
C PHE A 24 10.10 -4.05 -9.29
N LYS A 25 9.77 -5.20 -9.86
CA LYS A 25 10.23 -6.49 -9.31
C LYS A 25 11.74 -6.56 -9.29
N LYS A 26 12.41 -6.12 -10.35
CA LYS A 26 13.88 -6.08 -10.42
C LYS A 26 14.48 -5.16 -9.35
N ILE A 27 13.87 -3.99 -9.14
CA ILE A 27 14.30 -3.05 -8.09
C ILE A 27 14.13 -3.69 -6.72
N ILE A 28 12.99 -4.33 -6.46
CA ILE A 28 12.71 -4.97 -5.17
C ILE A 28 13.65 -6.16 -4.94
N ASP A 29 13.87 -6.99 -5.94
CA ASP A 29 14.80 -8.13 -5.86
C ASP A 29 16.23 -7.64 -5.59
N TYR A 30 16.67 -6.55 -6.23
CA TYR A 30 17.95 -5.90 -5.94
C TYR A 30 18.03 -5.40 -4.50
N GLU A 31 16.98 -4.74 -3.98
CA GLU A 31 16.93 -4.29 -2.59
C GLU A 31 17.03 -5.45 -1.61
N ILE A 32 16.35 -6.55 -1.88
CA ILE A 32 16.40 -7.76 -1.04
C ILE A 32 17.80 -8.36 -1.05
N GLU A 33 18.43 -8.50 -2.21
CA GLU A 33 19.76 -9.08 -2.36
C GLU A 33 20.83 -8.22 -1.68
N TYR A 34 20.78 -6.91 -1.90
CA TYR A 34 21.75 -5.96 -1.35
C TYR A 34 21.70 -5.84 0.17
N HIS A 35 20.49 -5.90 0.77
CA HIS A 35 20.31 -5.74 2.20
C HIS A 35 20.30 -7.05 2.99
N LEU A 36 20.66 -8.18 2.40
CA LEU A 36 20.81 -9.50 3.05
C LEU A 36 19.54 -10.01 3.76
N TYR A 37 18.36 -9.57 3.35
CA TYR A 37 17.08 -10.03 3.92
C TYR A 37 16.56 -11.34 3.33
N GLN A 38 17.41 -12.12 2.69
CA GLN A 38 17.05 -13.37 2.00
C GLN A 38 16.50 -14.47 2.94
N THR A 39 16.81 -14.38 4.22
CA THR A 39 16.46 -15.42 5.21
C THR A 39 15.13 -15.17 5.94
N VAL A 40 14.53 -14.00 5.78
CA VAL A 40 13.27 -13.68 6.45
C VAL A 40 12.07 -14.09 5.61
N PRO A 41 10.98 -14.59 6.24
CA PRO A 41 9.79 -15.03 5.51
C PRO A 41 9.04 -13.89 4.80
N LYS A 42 9.27 -12.66 5.21
CA LYS A 42 8.75 -11.45 4.58
C LYS A 42 9.84 -10.39 4.52
N TYR A 43 9.83 -9.61 3.46
CA TYR A 43 10.71 -8.46 3.30
C TYR A 43 9.88 -7.18 3.25
N GLN A 44 10.33 -6.20 4.01
CA GLN A 44 9.83 -4.84 3.96
C GLN A 44 11.03 -3.91 3.85
N SER A 45 11.06 -3.08 2.81
CA SER A 45 12.13 -2.10 2.62
C SER A 45 12.06 -0.96 3.62
N TYR A 46 13.07 -0.11 3.58
CA TYR A 46 13.05 1.18 4.28
C TYR A 46 11.82 2.02 3.86
N PRO A 47 11.19 2.77 4.79
CA PRO A 47 9.89 3.43 4.53
C PRO A 47 9.95 4.70 3.68
N PHE A 48 11.13 5.12 3.22
CA PHE A 48 11.32 6.30 2.37
C PHE A 48 11.86 5.95 0.98
N MET A 49 11.36 4.86 0.39
CA MET A 49 11.81 4.42 -0.94
C MET A 49 11.53 5.46 -2.03
N HIS A 50 10.52 6.31 -1.87
CA HIS A 50 10.25 7.42 -2.79
C HIS A 50 11.36 8.48 -2.79
N GLU A 51 12.09 8.66 -1.69
CA GLU A 51 13.27 9.52 -1.64
C GLU A 51 14.49 8.86 -2.29
N LYS A 52 14.69 7.56 -2.04
CA LYS A 52 15.79 6.79 -2.64
C LYS A 52 15.63 6.65 -4.16
N TYR A 53 14.41 6.46 -4.64
CA TYR A 53 14.08 6.23 -6.05
C TYR A 53 13.33 7.41 -6.69
N TYR A 54 13.61 8.64 -6.26
CA TYR A 54 12.92 9.84 -6.73
C TYR A 54 13.03 10.09 -8.24
N HIS A 55 14.06 9.53 -8.91
CA HIS A 55 14.21 9.58 -10.37
C HIS A 55 13.50 8.42 -11.10
N ASN A 56 12.90 7.48 -10.39
CA ASN A 56 12.21 6.37 -11.04
C ASN A 56 10.85 6.83 -11.57
N GLU A 57 10.72 6.89 -12.89
CA GLU A 57 9.51 7.37 -13.55
C GLU A 57 8.26 6.54 -13.23
N LEU A 58 8.41 5.21 -13.07
CA LEU A 58 7.27 4.34 -12.72
C LEU A 58 6.79 4.60 -11.30
N LEU A 59 7.69 4.80 -10.34
CA LEU A 59 7.31 5.13 -8.98
C LEU A 59 6.63 6.50 -8.92
N THR A 60 7.17 7.48 -9.61
CA THR A 60 6.57 8.80 -9.75
C THR A 60 5.17 8.71 -10.39
N THR A 61 5.01 7.90 -11.43
CA THR A 61 3.73 7.67 -12.09
C THR A 61 2.72 7.03 -11.13
N LEU A 62 3.12 6.01 -10.36
CA LEU A 62 2.26 5.38 -9.35
C LEU A 62 1.81 6.39 -8.27
N ILE A 63 2.74 7.19 -7.75
CA ILE A 63 2.44 8.20 -6.74
C ILE A 63 1.44 9.23 -7.29
N ASN A 64 1.69 9.77 -8.48
CA ASN A 64 0.83 10.75 -9.12
C ASN A 64 -0.56 10.17 -9.42
N PHE A 65 -0.64 8.94 -9.95
CA PHE A 65 -1.90 8.25 -10.18
C PHE A 65 -2.71 8.10 -8.87
N THR A 66 -2.03 7.75 -7.78
CA THR A 66 -2.68 7.61 -6.46
C THR A 66 -3.21 8.97 -5.97
N LEU A 67 -2.40 10.02 -6.03
CA LEU A 67 -2.80 11.37 -5.65
C LEU A 67 -3.97 11.90 -6.49
N ASP A 68 -3.95 11.66 -7.79
CA ASP A 68 -5.05 12.07 -8.69
C ASP A 68 -6.34 11.29 -8.38
N THR A 69 -6.23 10.01 -8.06
CA THR A 69 -7.37 9.20 -7.62
C THR A 69 -7.94 9.74 -6.30
N LEU A 70 -7.09 10.10 -5.35
CA LEU A 70 -7.49 10.71 -4.09
C LEU A 70 -8.19 12.05 -4.30
N ARG A 71 -7.66 12.94 -5.14
CA ARG A 71 -8.27 14.23 -5.48
C ARG A 71 -9.66 14.07 -6.09
N LYS A 72 -9.83 13.13 -7.03
CA LYS A 72 -11.13 12.81 -7.67
C LYS A 72 -12.16 12.31 -6.66
N ASN A 73 -11.74 11.80 -5.51
CA ASN A 73 -12.58 11.30 -4.44
C ASN A 73 -12.61 12.23 -3.20
N ASN A 74 -12.46 13.52 -3.41
CA ASN A 74 -12.55 14.58 -2.39
C ASN A 74 -11.50 14.46 -1.25
N LYS A 75 -10.35 13.86 -1.53
CA LYS A 75 -9.18 13.78 -0.65
C LYS A 75 -8.03 14.61 -1.24
N SER A 76 -8.27 15.91 -1.48
CA SER A 76 -7.37 16.76 -2.28
C SER A 76 -6.10 17.21 -1.56
N ASP A 77 -6.15 17.37 -0.24
CA ASP A 77 -5.05 17.95 0.54
C ASP A 77 -4.13 16.91 1.17
N LEU A 78 -3.73 15.91 0.39
CA LEU A 78 -2.86 14.85 0.86
C LEU A 78 -1.50 14.91 0.16
N PHE A 79 -0.44 14.59 0.92
CA PHE A 79 0.89 14.36 0.37
C PHE A 79 1.39 12.97 0.78
N LEU A 80 2.29 12.40 -0.01
CA LEU A 80 2.94 11.14 0.31
C LEU A 80 3.90 11.34 1.48
N LYS A 81 3.71 10.55 2.53
CA LYS A 81 4.56 10.53 3.72
C LYS A 81 5.57 9.40 3.67
N LEU A 82 5.11 8.19 3.40
CA LEU A 82 5.91 6.98 3.41
C LEU A 82 5.62 6.14 2.16
N CYS A 83 6.65 5.46 1.69
CA CYS A 83 6.57 4.51 0.60
C CYS A 83 7.57 3.39 0.84
N TRP A 84 7.12 2.14 0.82
CA TRP A 84 8.00 0.99 0.97
C TRP A 84 7.59 -0.18 0.11
N PHE A 85 8.55 -1.04 -0.17
CA PHE A 85 8.36 -2.28 -0.93
C PHE A 85 8.12 -3.44 0.02
N ASN A 86 7.23 -4.35 -0.35
CA ASN A 86 6.95 -5.57 0.37
C ASN A 86 7.10 -6.78 -0.54
N VAL A 87 7.71 -7.83 0.00
CA VAL A 87 7.64 -9.18 -0.55
C VAL A 87 7.16 -10.13 0.52
N CYS A 88 6.00 -10.73 0.29
CA CYS A 88 5.45 -11.78 1.12
C CYS A 88 5.81 -13.11 0.47
N LYS A 89 6.66 -13.90 1.12
CA LYS A 89 7.05 -15.23 0.66
C LYS A 89 5.97 -16.25 1.00
N GLN A 90 6.05 -17.42 0.36
CA GLN A 90 5.18 -18.55 0.71
C GLN A 90 5.27 -18.87 2.21
N ASP A 91 4.14 -19.22 2.80
CA ASP A 91 3.94 -19.56 4.22
C ASP A 91 4.24 -18.42 5.21
N SER A 92 4.39 -17.18 4.72
CA SER A 92 4.48 -15.99 5.57
C SER A 92 3.14 -15.31 5.76
N GLU A 93 3.05 -14.49 6.81
CA GLU A 93 1.88 -13.69 7.15
C GLU A 93 2.29 -12.31 7.63
N PHE A 94 1.38 -11.34 7.53
CA PHE A 94 1.49 -10.08 8.25
C PHE A 94 0.44 -10.06 9.35
N GLN A 95 0.85 -9.70 10.57
CA GLN A 95 -0.06 -9.59 11.70
C GLN A 95 -1.07 -8.44 11.50
N TRP A 96 -2.20 -8.51 12.22
CA TRP A 96 -3.16 -7.42 12.27
C TRP A 96 -2.48 -6.11 12.72
N HIS A 97 -2.67 -5.06 11.95
CA HIS A 97 -2.11 -3.74 12.24
C HIS A 97 -2.91 -2.62 11.59
N THR A 98 -2.62 -1.40 12.02
CA THR A 98 -3.15 -0.15 11.48
C THR A 98 -1.99 0.82 11.24
N HIS A 99 -2.25 1.91 10.53
CA HIS A 99 -1.29 2.99 10.33
C HIS A 99 -1.81 4.32 10.94
N PRO A 100 -1.86 4.43 12.29
CA PRO A 100 -2.54 5.52 12.97
C PRO A 100 -1.89 6.90 12.76
N THR A 101 -0.68 6.94 12.24
CA THR A 101 0.05 8.17 11.91
C THR A 101 -0.19 8.68 10.51
N SER A 102 -1.09 8.04 9.75
CA SER A 102 -1.46 8.40 8.38
C SER A 102 -2.98 8.53 8.26
N ASN A 103 -3.47 9.17 7.22
CA ASN A 103 -4.91 9.32 6.96
C ASN A 103 -5.41 8.30 5.95
N VAL A 104 -4.61 8.04 4.94
CA VAL A 104 -4.93 7.12 3.85
C VAL A 104 -3.74 6.23 3.59
N SER A 105 -4.02 4.95 3.46
CA SER A 105 -3.08 3.92 3.02
C SER A 105 -3.44 3.45 1.62
N ALA A 106 -2.45 3.12 0.82
CA ALA A 106 -2.64 2.50 -0.47
C ALA A 106 -1.67 1.34 -0.65
N ILE A 107 -2.12 0.29 -1.33
CA ILE A 107 -1.31 -0.88 -1.67
C ILE A 107 -1.40 -1.10 -3.17
N TYR A 108 -0.27 -0.99 -3.85
CA TYR A 108 -0.15 -1.37 -5.25
C TYR A 108 0.30 -2.83 -5.34
N PHE A 109 -0.48 -3.65 -6.03
CA PHE A 109 -0.22 -5.07 -6.24
C PHE A 109 0.40 -5.29 -7.62
N MET A 110 1.59 -5.86 -7.65
CA MET A 110 2.25 -6.27 -8.90
C MET A 110 1.80 -7.66 -9.35
N ASP A 111 1.33 -8.48 -8.41
CA ASP A 111 0.86 -9.84 -8.66
C ASP A 111 -0.60 -9.98 -8.25
N GLY A 112 -1.35 -10.75 -9.02
CA GLY A 112 -2.69 -11.19 -8.67
C GLY A 112 -2.68 -12.49 -7.86
N CYS A 113 -3.75 -12.71 -7.10
CA CYS A 113 -4.02 -13.95 -6.42
C CYS A 113 -5.52 -14.17 -6.28
N GLU A 114 -5.97 -15.40 -6.55
CA GLU A 114 -7.38 -15.76 -6.45
C GLU A 114 -7.78 -16.26 -5.06
N ASP A 115 -6.82 -16.74 -4.26
CA ASP A 115 -7.11 -17.48 -3.03
C ASP A 115 -6.86 -16.70 -1.75
N ASN A 116 -5.89 -15.80 -1.75
CA ASN A 116 -5.44 -15.10 -0.56
C ASN A 116 -5.27 -13.60 -0.83
N GLY A 117 -5.95 -12.79 -0.05
CA GLY A 117 -5.90 -11.34 -0.19
C GLY A 117 -5.52 -10.63 1.11
N THR A 118 -5.63 -9.33 1.08
CA THR A 118 -5.59 -8.52 2.29
C THR A 118 -6.97 -8.60 2.96
N ILE A 119 -6.99 -8.92 4.23
CA ILE A 119 -8.21 -8.93 5.05
C ILE A 119 -8.25 -7.63 5.84
N LEU A 120 -9.41 -6.97 5.84
CA LEU A 120 -9.68 -5.74 6.57
C LEU A 120 -10.78 -5.99 7.58
N ASP A 121 -10.64 -5.40 8.75
CA ASP A 121 -11.70 -5.32 9.76
C ASP A 121 -12.12 -3.85 9.94
N TYR A 122 -13.35 -3.56 9.56
CA TYR A 122 -13.96 -2.27 9.79
C TYR A 122 -15.16 -2.43 10.72
N ASN A 123 -14.98 -2.08 11.98
CA ASN A 123 -16.02 -2.15 13.03
C ASN A 123 -16.65 -3.55 13.15
N GLY A 124 -15.85 -4.62 13.07
CA GLY A 124 -16.31 -6.00 13.15
C GLY A 124 -16.84 -6.57 11.83
N THR A 125 -16.87 -5.77 10.77
CA THR A 125 -17.18 -6.26 9.42
C THR A 125 -15.90 -6.61 8.68
N ILE A 126 -15.79 -7.86 8.26
CA ILE A 126 -14.61 -8.39 7.56
C ILE A 126 -14.78 -8.26 6.05
N PHE A 127 -13.79 -7.65 5.41
CA PHE A 127 -13.68 -7.54 3.96
C PHE A 127 -12.42 -8.28 3.50
N GLN A 128 -12.51 -9.03 2.42
CA GLN A 128 -11.36 -9.63 1.76
C GLN A 128 -11.13 -8.95 0.42
N ILE A 129 -9.93 -8.39 0.24
CA ILE A 129 -9.49 -7.77 -1.00
C ILE A 129 -8.54 -8.73 -1.69
N LEU A 130 -9.02 -9.35 -2.78
CA LEU A 130 -8.18 -10.18 -3.61
C LEU A 130 -7.32 -9.29 -4.52
N PRO A 131 -6.00 -9.34 -4.41
CA PRO A 131 -5.13 -8.53 -5.25
C PRO A 131 -5.26 -8.99 -6.71
N LYS A 132 -5.49 -8.04 -7.60
CA LYS A 132 -5.34 -8.24 -9.04
C LYS A 132 -3.99 -7.73 -9.47
N GLU A 133 -3.41 -8.39 -10.45
CA GLU A 133 -2.18 -7.92 -11.09
C GLU A 133 -2.36 -6.47 -11.59
N ASN A 134 -1.36 -5.62 -11.35
CA ASN A 134 -1.36 -4.21 -11.73
C ASN A 134 -2.58 -3.44 -11.20
N SER A 135 -2.89 -3.66 -9.92
CA SER A 135 -4.00 -2.97 -9.25
C SER A 135 -3.56 -2.18 -8.03
N LEU A 136 -4.32 -1.14 -7.72
CA LEU A 136 -4.13 -0.29 -6.56
C LEU A 136 -5.37 -0.36 -5.68
N PHE A 137 -5.18 -0.62 -4.40
CA PHE A 137 -6.21 -0.57 -3.38
C PHE A 137 -5.91 0.57 -2.39
N ILE A 138 -6.88 1.47 -2.18
CA ILE A 138 -6.77 2.65 -1.32
C ILE A 138 -7.83 2.56 -0.21
N PHE A 139 -7.46 2.84 1.03
CA PHE A 139 -8.37 2.74 2.18
C PHE A 139 -7.96 3.66 3.33
N ASN A 140 -8.88 3.89 4.29
CA ASN A 140 -8.55 4.62 5.51
C ASN A 140 -7.43 3.89 6.29
N SER A 141 -6.37 4.58 6.64
CA SER A 141 -5.21 3.98 7.33
C SER A 141 -5.50 3.48 8.75
N THR A 142 -6.62 3.89 9.33
CA THR A 142 -7.10 3.41 10.64
C THR A 142 -7.81 2.05 10.56
N ILE A 143 -8.12 1.55 9.35
CA ILE A 143 -8.73 0.23 9.18
C ILE A 143 -7.69 -0.83 9.54
N SER A 144 -8.04 -1.70 10.49
CA SER A 144 -7.20 -2.83 10.85
C SER A 144 -7.13 -3.83 9.70
N HIS A 145 -5.94 -4.27 9.36
CA HIS A 145 -5.76 -5.18 8.25
C HIS A 145 -4.61 -6.17 8.47
N THR A 146 -4.68 -7.26 7.72
CA THR A 146 -3.70 -8.35 7.77
C THR A 146 -3.55 -9.00 6.40
N ILE A 147 -2.46 -9.72 6.20
CA ILE A 147 -2.31 -10.69 5.14
C ILE A 147 -2.23 -12.05 5.82
N PRO A 148 -3.24 -12.92 5.65
CA PRO A 148 -3.20 -14.27 6.20
C PRO A 148 -2.06 -15.06 5.56
N THR A 149 -1.76 -16.23 6.10
CA THR A 149 -0.69 -17.09 5.60
C THR A 149 -0.74 -17.23 4.09
N TRP A 150 0.28 -16.71 3.42
CA TRP A 150 0.38 -16.67 1.97
C TRP A 150 0.80 -18.06 1.43
N LYS A 151 0.03 -18.65 0.55
CA LYS A 151 0.26 -20.04 0.07
C LYS A 151 0.93 -20.11 -1.30
N ASN A 152 0.94 -19.01 -2.03
CA ASN A 152 1.46 -18.96 -3.39
C ASN A 152 2.94 -18.53 -3.45
N LYS A 153 3.45 -18.30 -4.66
CA LYS A 153 4.77 -17.70 -4.91
C LYS A 153 4.90 -16.34 -4.24
N ASN A 154 6.08 -15.77 -4.24
CA ASN A 154 6.31 -14.43 -3.70
C ASN A 154 5.27 -13.42 -4.22
N ARG A 155 4.69 -12.64 -3.30
CA ARG A 155 3.79 -11.53 -3.59
C ARG A 155 4.56 -10.22 -3.45
N TYR A 156 4.62 -9.47 -4.53
CA TYR A 156 5.25 -8.16 -4.57
C TYR A 156 4.20 -7.05 -4.47
N SER A 157 4.45 -6.10 -3.60
CA SER A 157 3.58 -4.92 -3.45
C SER A 157 4.36 -3.68 -3.03
N ILE A 158 3.80 -2.51 -3.33
CA ILE A 158 4.29 -1.21 -2.86
C ILE A 158 3.20 -0.62 -1.96
N ALA A 159 3.58 -0.26 -0.74
CA ALA A 159 2.69 0.44 0.17
C ALA A 159 3.01 1.94 0.17
N LEU A 160 1.95 2.74 0.24
CA LEU A 160 1.99 4.19 0.21
C LEU A 160 1.13 4.74 1.36
N GLU A 161 1.66 5.71 2.08
CA GLU A 161 0.98 6.35 3.22
C GLU A 161 0.87 7.85 2.98
N PHE A 162 -0.33 8.39 3.18
CA PHE A 162 -0.63 9.79 2.91
C PHE A 162 -1.09 10.53 4.16
N LEU A 163 -0.65 11.78 4.28
CA LEU A 163 -1.07 12.73 5.32
C LEU A 163 -1.69 13.98 4.70
N PRO A 164 -2.58 14.67 5.44
CA PRO A 164 -3.02 16.00 5.04
C PRO A 164 -1.85 16.97 5.04
N ASN A 165 -1.84 17.85 4.06
CA ASN A 165 -1.04 19.07 4.15
C ASN A 165 -1.52 19.83 5.38
N LYS A 166 -0.66 20.04 6.36
CA LYS A 166 -0.96 20.95 7.46
C LYS A 166 -1.13 22.33 6.85
N THR A 167 -2.34 22.80 6.72
CA THR A 167 -2.59 24.23 6.56
C THR A 167 -1.95 24.90 7.78
N ILE A 168 -0.84 25.58 7.57
CA ILE A 168 -0.30 26.48 8.59
C ILE A 168 -1.34 27.60 8.68
N ASN A 169 -2.28 27.45 9.61
CA ASN A 169 -3.13 28.58 10.00
C ASN A 169 -2.20 29.56 10.71
N ASN A 170 -1.74 30.56 9.95
CA ASN A 170 -1.11 31.77 10.46
C ASN A 170 -2.12 32.59 11.24
#